data_ede681fdf6df15a1a5deea015cdaa574
#
_entry.id   ede681fdf6df15a1a5deea015cdaa574
#
_cell.length_a   1.000
_cell.length_b   1.000
_cell.length_c   1.000
_cell.angle_alpha   90.00
_cell.angle_beta   90.00
_cell.angle_gamma   90.00
#
_symmetry.space_group_name_H-M   'P 1'
#
loop_
_entity.id
_entity.type
_entity.pdbx_description
1 polymer ?
#
loop_
_entity_poly.entity_id
_entity_poly.type
_entity_poly.pdbx_seq_one_letter_code
_entity_poly.pdbx_strand_id
1 'polypeptide(L)'
;MASEPEDKDAGAPEYDDGLVNGRFRPVLEDFLEPVPGDDPAGVSIRYENIYDEIKDARRSDDPSLSQGVWETELKRADWKLVESLCTKVIVEQSKDAQIAVWLTEAWLHRFGFAGFAAGLDLIVKLSERYWDGLHPRIEEGDIEFRVGPYAWLNDRLAVQARLLPITQPSTTDAKPYCLNDREGGDRLENLSRRDEGAADQAERGGAVTREKFLTSVALTPGAFFRDLWRDSSKAYEAAEELDDFLDDQAGNDAPSLGRLKDALKQIMLFAQRTMAEKGETPKYDDDDDDDDSTGFHDYSVDEDMEGDISVTDGPITSRAQAYKMLDAAADYLLRAEPHSPTPYLVKRAVTWGRMPLHDLLAELLQDGTDRHQLYKLLGMKMPRGDD
;
A
#
# COMPACT_ATOMS: atom_id res chain seq x y z
N MET A 1 -56.86 26.78 16.98
CA MET A 1 -56.06 26.73 15.78
C MET A 1 -54.59 26.60 16.24
N ALA A 2 -54.12 25.39 16.34
CA ALA A 2 -52.72 25.08 16.68
C ALA A 2 -52.02 24.87 15.34
N SER A 3 -50.99 25.66 15.09
CA SER A 3 -50.11 25.50 13.92
C SER A 3 -49.15 24.35 14.17
N GLU A 4 -49.22 23.37 13.30
CA GLU A 4 -48.25 22.27 13.21
C GLU A 4 -46.84 22.82 12.91
N PRO A 5 -45.77 22.23 13.48
CA PRO A 5 -44.43 22.56 13.10
C PRO A 5 -44.11 21.94 11.72
N GLU A 6 -43.67 22.77 10.78
CA GLU A 6 -43.13 22.35 9.49
C GLU A 6 -41.89 21.49 9.72
N ASP A 7 -41.99 20.25 9.29
CA ASP A 7 -40.92 19.27 9.20
C ASP A 7 -39.94 19.76 8.13
N LYS A 8 -38.80 20.32 8.54
CA LYS A 8 -37.66 20.65 7.67
C LYS A 8 -36.64 19.50 7.72
N ASP A 9 -37.07 18.35 7.29
CA ASP A 9 -36.14 17.32 6.86
C ASP A 9 -35.73 17.62 5.39
N ALA A 10 -34.83 18.61 5.25
CA ALA A 10 -34.11 18.80 3.99
C ALA A 10 -33.14 17.65 3.87
N GLY A 11 -33.53 16.61 3.11
CA GLY A 11 -32.73 15.43 2.86
C GLY A 11 -31.31 15.83 2.50
N ALA A 12 -30.35 15.31 3.28
CA ALA A 12 -28.94 15.38 2.91
C ALA A 12 -28.78 14.80 1.50
N PRO A 13 -27.96 15.41 0.63
CA PRO A 13 -27.71 14.85 -0.69
C PRO A 13 -27.26 13.41 -0.53
N GLU A 14 -27.97 12.47 -1.16
CA GLU A 14 -27.52 11.09 -1.29
C GLU A 14 -26.29 11.12 -2.20
N TYR A 15 -25.11 11.16 -1.59
CA TYR A 15 -23.87 10.87 -2.31
C TYR A 15 -23.88 9.38 -2.66
N ASP A 16 -23.59 9.07 -3.92
CA ASP A 16 -23.37 7.71 -4.38
C ASP A 16 -22.40 7.00 -3.45
N ASP A 17 -22.72 5.78 -3.00
CA ASP A 17 -21.88 5.01 -2.11
C ASP A 17 -20.56 4.54 -2.77
N GLY A 18 -20.32 4.94 -4.02
CA GLY A 18 -19.12 4.63 -4.79
C GLY A 18 -18.95 3.15 -5.12
N LEU A 19 -20.02 2.34 -5.01
CA LEU A 19 -19.98 0.92 -5.30
C LEU A 19 -20.37 0.64 -6.75
N VAL A 20 -19.40 0.33 -7.58
CA VAL A 20 -19.61 -0.14 -8.98
C VAL A 20 -19.35 -1.64 -9.04
N ASN A 21 -20.36 -2.44 -9.43
CA ASN A 21 -20.26 -3.90 -9.49
C ASN A 21 -19.77 -4.56 -8.18
N GLY A 22 -20.13 -3.99 -7.01
CA GLY A 22 -19.70 -4.46 -5.70
C GLY A 22 -18.29 -4.07 -5.31
N ARG A 23 -17.63 -3.21 -6.09
CA ARG A 23 -16.30 -2.63 -5.81
C ARG A 23 -16.42 -1.16 -5.50
N PHE A 24 -15.60 -0.66 -4.60
CA PHE A 24 -15.54 0.75 -4.27
C PHE A 24 -14.75 1.51 -5.33
N ARG A 25 -15.42 2.41 -6.05
CA ARG A 25 -14.86 3.30 -7.09
C ARG A 25 -15.57 4.66 -6.97
N PRO A 26 -15.17 5.52 -6.03
CA PRO A 26 -15.78 6.83 -5.88
C PRO A 26 -15.44 7.72 -7.09
N VAL A 27 -16.36 8.58 -7.46
CA VAL A 27 -16.11 9.64 -8.45
C VAL A 27 -15.31 10.74 -7.74
N LEU A 28 -13.99 10.78 -7.99
CA LEU A 28 -13.09 11.73 -7.31
C LEU A 28 -13.23 13.15 -7.84
N GLU A 29 -13.73 13.34 -9.06
CA GLU A 29 -13.94 14.63 -9.71
C GLU A 29 -14.80 15.56 -8.87
N ASP A 30 -15.83 15.05 -8.23
CA ASP A 30 -16.74 15.84 -7.36
C ASP A 30 -16.00 16.45 -6.16
N PHE A 31 -15.00 15.76 -5.63
CA PHE A 31 -14.17 16.25 -4.53
C PHE A 31 -13.16 17.31 -4.98
N LEU A 32 -12.84 17.32 -6.27
CA LEU A 32 -11.86 18.25 -6.87
C LEU A 32 -12.52 19.52 -7.43
N GLU A 33 -13.85 19.58 -7.52
CA GLU A 33 -14.54 20.82 -7.90
C GLU A 33 -14.29 21.92 -6.87
N PRO A 34 -14.15 23.20 -7.30
CA PRO A 34 -13.97 24.30 -6.38
C PRO A 34 -15.13 24.43 -5.38
N VAL A 35 -14.81 24.77 -4.13
CA VAL A 35 -15.83 25.12 -3.17
C VAL A 35 -16.56 26.39 -3.64
N PRO A 36 -17.92 26.42 -3.56
CA PRO A 36 -18.69 27.63 -3.93
C PRO A 36 -18.27 28.85 -3.10
N GLY A 37 -17.97 29.97 -3.75
CA GLY A 37 -17.56 31.21 -3.09
C GLY A 37 -16.39 31.90 -3.78
N ASP A 38 -15.78 32.88 -3.09
CA ASP A 38 -14.66 33.67 -3.61
C ASP A 38 -13.32 32.90 -3.57
N ASP A 39 -13.20 31.95 -2.65
CA ASP A 39 -12.01 31.12 -2.48
C ASP A 39 -12.30 29.67 -2.93
N PRO A 40 -11.62 29.18 -3.98
CA PRO A 40 -11.83 27.82 -4.50
C PRO A 40 -11.50 26.70 -3.49
N ALA A 41 -10.64 26.97 -2.51
CA ALA A 41 -10.32 26.05 -1.43
C ALA A 41 -11.28 26.18 -0.23
N GLY A 42 -12.17 27.17 -0.22
CA GLY A 42 -13.12 27.41 0.85
C GLY A 42 -12.49 28.00 2.12
N VAL A 43 -13.13 27.75 3.26
CA VAL A 43 -12.73 28.32 4.55
C VAL A 43 -12.10 27.28 5.46
N SER A 44 -11.29 27.72 6.43
CA SER A 44 -10.79 26.84 7.47
C SER A 44 -11.91 26.40 8.39
N ILE A 45 -12.04 25.09 8.58
CA ILE A 45 -13.08 24.51 9.46
C ILE A 45 -12.53 24.03 10.80
N ARG A 46 -11.26 24.29 11.09
CA ARG A 46 -10.54 23.74 12.25
C ARG A 46 -11.21 24.05 13.60
N TYR A 47 -11.94 25.15 13.68
CA TYR A 47 -12.63 25.61 14.88
C TYR A 47 -14.17 25.53 14.76
N GLU A 48 -14.68 24.90 13.73
CA GLU A 48 -16.11 24.70 13.50
C GLU A 48 -16.59 23.42 14.18
N ASN A 49 -17.88 23.40 14.56
CA ASN A 49 -18.48 22.23 15.23
C ASN A 49 -18.34 20.95 14.45
N ILE A 50 -18.40 21.02 13.12
CA ILE A 50 -18.29 19.83 12.24
C ILE A 50 -16.94 19.12 12.39
N TYR A 51 -15.86 19.85 12.68
CA TYR A 51 -14.55 19.27 12.93
C TYR A 51 -14.54 18.40 14.20
N ASP A 52 -15.20 18.85 15.27
CA ASP A 52 -15.34 18.10 16.51
C ASP A 52 -16.34 16.94 16.37
N GLU A 53 -17.40 17.09 15.56
CA GLU A 53 -18.32 16.00 15.23
C GLU A 53 -17.61 14.86 14.51
N ILE A 54 -16.75 15.15 13.52
CA ILE A 54 -15.93 14.16 12.83
C ILE A 54 -14.98 13.45 13.80
N LYS A 55 -14.30 14.19 14.68
CA LYS A 55 -13.43 13.62 15.70
C LYS A 55 -14.19 12.69 16.64
N ASP A 56 -15.38 13.10 17.06
CA ASP A 56 -16.19 12.29 17.96
C ASP A 56 -16.73 11.03 17.25
N ALA A 57 -17.15 11.13 16.00
CA ALA A 57 -17.57 9.98 15.19
C ALA A 57 -16.44 8.96 14.97
N ARG A 58 -15.18 9.43 14.83
CA ARG A 58 -14.00 8.59 14.68
C ARG A 58 -13.53 7.91 15.97
N ARG A 59 -13.98 8.40 17.14
CA ARG A 59 -13.51 7.89 18.42
C ARG A 59 -13.97 6.46 18.66
N SER A 60 -13.02 5.59 19.02
CA SER A 60 -13.26 4.23 19.49
C SER A 60 -12.59 4.04 20.84
N ASP A 61 -13.32 3.50 21.81
CA ASP A 61 -12.76 3.17 23.12
C ASP A 61 -11.99 1.84 23.04
N ASP A 62 -10.87 1.76 23.75
CA ASP A 62 -10.06 0.55 23.79
C ASP A 62 -10.72 -0.51 24.69
N PRO A 63 -11.14 -1.68 24.15
CA PRO A 63 -11.78 -2.74 24.92
C PRO A 63 -10.86 -3.38 25.95
N SER A 64 -9.55 -3.19 25.88
CA SER A 64 -8.58 -3.75 26.82
C SER A 64 -8.43 -2.91 28.10
N LEU A 65 -8.92 -1.66 28.09
CA LEU A 65 -8.87 -0.79 29.26
C LEU A 65 -9.92 -1.22 30.28
N SER A 66 -9.48 -1.47 31.52
CA SER A 66 -10.38 -1.82 32.63
C SER A 66 -11.40 -0.70 32.89
N GLN A 67 -12.68 -0.98 32.78
CA GLN A 67 -13.76 -0.02 32.96
C GLN A 67 -14.14 0.22 34.44
N GLY A 68 -13.34 -0.16 35.39
CA GLY A 68 -13.64 0.06 36.81
C GLY A 68 -15.00 -0.52 37.24
N VAL A 69 -15.72 0.16 38.16
CA VAL A 69 -17.00 -0.30 38.73
C VAL A 69 -18.21 0.08 37.81
N TRP A 70 -18.00 0.93 36.82
CA TRP A 70 -19.05 1.41 35.92
C TRP A 70 -18.85 0.80 34.53
N GLU A 71 -19.64 -0.21 34.19
CA GLU A 71 -19.73 -0.73 32.82
C GLU A 71 -20.44 0.32 31.95
N THR A 72 -19.69 1.05 31.15
CA THR A 72 -20.24 1.93 30.11
C THR A 72 -20.14 1.20 28.78
N GLU A 73 -21.14 1.35 27.93
CA GLU A 73 -21.09 0.83 26.57
C GLU A 73 -19.87 1.45 25.84
N LEU A 74 -18.97 0.58 25.35
CA LEU A 74 -17.77 1.02 24.63
C LEU A 74 -18.17 1.73 23.34
N LYS A 75 -17.74 2.97 23.19
CA LYS A 75 -17.95 3.72 21.96
C LYS A 75 -17.16 3.05 20.83
N ARG A 76 -17.83 2.83 19.70
CA ARG A 76 -17.22 2.39 18.44
C ARG A 76 -17.29 3.53 17.45
N ALA A 77 -16.26 3.65 16.61
CA ALA A 77 -16.26 4.62 15.53
C ALA A 77 -17.39 4.34 14.54
N ASP A 78 -18.08 5.37 14.11
CA ASP A 78 -19.09 5.34 13.04
C ASP A 78 -18.46 5.81 11.73
N TRP A 79 -17.84 4.88 11.02
CA TRP A 79 -17.13 5.20 9.78
C TRP A 79 -18.03 5.68 8.65
N LYS A 80 -19.33 5.30 8.67
CA LYS A 80 -20.31 5.81 7.70
C LYS A 80 -20.62 7.28 7.95
N LEU A 81 -20.76 7.66 9.20
CA LEU A 81 -20.96 9.06 9.59
C LEU A 81 -19.70 9.89 9.29
N VAL A 82 -18.51 9.36 9.60
CA VAL A 82 -17.23 10.03 9.27
C VAL A 82 -17.14 10.32 7.78
N GLU A 83 -17.40 9.32 6.95
CA GLU A 83 -17.39 9.48 5.48
C GLU A 83 -18.38 10.57 5.03
N SER A 84 -19.62 10.51 5.47
CA SER A 84 -20.66 11.49 5.10
C SER A 84 -20.26 12.91 5.49
N LEU A 85 -19.77 13.11 6.71
CA LEU A 85 -19.35 14.43 7.19
C LEU A 85 -18.11 14.94 6.45
N CYS A 86 -17.10 14.10 6.25
CA CYS A 86 -15.86 14.46 5.52
C CYS A 86 -16.17 14.80 4.06
N THR A 87 -16.99 13.98 3.37
CA THR A 87 -17.42 14.23 1.99
C THR A 87 -18.11 15.60 1.89
N LYS A 88 -19.08 15.87 2.76
CA LYS A 88 -19.78 17.15 2.79
C LYS A 88 -18.80 18.32 2.96
N VAL A 89 -17.85 18.21 3.87
CA VAL A 89 -16.85 19.26 4.11
C VAL A 89 -16.01 19.50 2.87
N ILE A 90 -15.45 18.45 2.27
CA ILE A 90 -14.53 18.59 1.13
C ILE A 90 -15.26 19.17 -0.10
N VAL A 91 -16.49 18.75 -0.33
CA VAL A 91 -17.26 19.19 -1.50
C VAL A 91 -17.81 20.60 -1.31
N GLU A 92 -18.38 20.91 -0.14
CA GLU A 92 -19.18 22.12 0.03
C GLU A 92 -18.50 23.26 0.82
N GLN A 93 -17.45 22.98 1.62
CA GLN A 93 -16.98 23.95 2.63
C GLN A 93 -15.48 24.22 2.58
N SER A 94 -14.64 23.18 2.44
CA SER A 94 -13.19 23.34 2.63
C SER A 94 -12.39 22.25 1.95
N LYS A 95 -11.41 22.60 1.15
CA LYS A 95 -10.35 21.70 0.72
C LYS A 95 -9.31 21.63 1.85
N ASP A 96 -9.43 20.60 2.69
CA ASP A 96 -8.64 20.46 3.90
C ASP A 96 -7.95 19.09 3.94
N ALA A 97 -6.61 19.09 4.05
CA ALA A 97 -5.79 17.88 4.05
C ALA A 97 -6.13 16.95 5.23
N GLN A 98 -6.43 17.51 6.42
CA GLN A 98 -6.79 16.68 7.57
C GLN A 98 -8.13 15.96 7.36
N ILE A 99 -9.08 16.61 6.72
CA ILE A 99 -10.39 16.01 6.41
C ILE A 99 -10.22 14.94 5.32
N ALA A 100 -9.40 15.18 4.31
CA ALA A 100 -9.09 14.18 3.28
C ALA A 100 -8.43 12.93 3.89
N VAL A 101 -7.51 13.11 4.84
CA VAL A 101 -6.88 12.00 5.56
C VAL A 101 -7.90 11.24 6.43
N TRP A 102 -8.85 11.92 7.08
CA TRP A 102 -9.91 11.26 7.85
C TRP A 102 -10.94 10.54 6.96
N LEU A 103 -11.22 11.08 5.78
CA LEU A 103 -12.03 10.38 4.78
C LEU A 103 -11.34 9.12 4.29
N THR A 104 -10.04 9.20 4.03
CA THR A 104 -9.22 8.03 3.66
C THR A 104 -9.24 6.95 4.74
N GLU A 105 -9.17 7.33 6.03
CA GLU A 105 -9.33 6.40 7.15
C GLU A 105 -10.72 5.74 7.15
N ALA A 106 -11.78 6.51 6.94
CA ALA A 106 -13.14 5.98 6.86
C ALA A 106 -13.29 4.98 5.69
N TRP A 107 -12.77 5.32 4.52
CA TRP A 107 -12.79 4.43 3.36
C TRP A 107 -11.94 3.17 3.57
N LEU A 108 -10.78 3.28 4.24
CA LEU A 108 -9.98 2.12 4.64
C LEU A 108 -10.80 1.14 5.50
N HIS A 109 -11.52 1.64 6.50
CA HIS A 109 -12.34 0.81 7.39
C HIS A 109 -13.60 0.24 6.73
N ARG A 110 -14.20 0.97 5.80
CA ARG A 110 -15.43 0.55 5.13
C ARG A 110 -15.19 -0.37 3.93
N PHE A 111 -14.15 -0.10 3.16
CA PHE A 111 -13.92 -0.70 1.85
C PHE A 111 -12.54 -1.36 1.70
N GLY A 112 -11.78 -1.45 2.80
CA GLY A 112 -10.47 -2.08 2.81
C GLY A 112 -9.45 -1.37 1.92
N PHE A 113 -8.62 -2.14 1.23
CA PHE A 113 -7.54 -1.58 0.40
C PHE A 113 -8.04 -0.84 -0.83
N ALA A 114 -9.21 -1.18 -1.37
CA ALA A 114 -9.84 -0.41 -2.46
C ALA A 114 -10.17 1.02 -2.01
N GLY A 115 -10.78 1.17 -0.82
CA GLY A 115 -11.04 2.47 -0.22
C GLY A 115 -9.75 3.22 0.13
N PHE A 116 -8.73 2.50 0.57
CA PHE A 116 -7.45 3.11 0.89
C PHE A 116 -6.75 3.69 -0.36
N ALA A 117 -6.73 2.94 -1.45
CA ALA A 117 -6.18 3.39 -2.72
C ALA A 117 -6.89 4.66 -3.23
N ALA A 118 -8.24 4.64 -3.24
CA ALA A 118 -9.03 5.80 -3.65
C ALA A 118 -8.80 7.03 -2.75
N GLY A 119 -8.64 6.81 -1.44
CA GLY A 119 -8.37 7.89 -0.49
C GLY A 119 -6.98 8.50 -0.66
N LEU A 120 -5.97 7.69 -0.91
CA LEU A 120 -4.61 8.19 -1.19
C LEU A 120 -4.58 8.96 -2.52
N ASP A 121 -5.21 8.45 -3.58
CA ASP A 121 -5.34 9.13 -4.87
C ASP A 121 -6.08 10.48 -4.71
N LEU A 122 -7.15 10.53 -3.90
CA LEU A 122 -7.82 11.79 -3.57
C LEU A 122 -6.89 12.80 -2.89
N ILE A 123 -6.06 12.34 -1.94
CA ILE A 123 -5.10 13.20 -1.24
C ILE A 123 -4.06 13.76 -2.20
N VAL A 124 -3.51 12.93 -3.10
CA VAL A 124 -2.59 13.37 -4.15
C VAL A 124 -3.22 14.47 -4.99
N LYS A 125 -4.36 14.20 -5.60
CA LYS A 125 -5.06 15.14 -6.49
C LYS A 125 -5.48 16.44 -5.82
N LEU A 126 -5.94 16.37 -4.55
CA LEU A 126 -6.25 17.58 -3.77
C LEU A 126 -4.98 18.38 -3.48
N SER A 127 -3.88 17.71 -3.14
CA SER A 127 -2.61 18.36 -2.85
C SER A 127 -2.05 19.04 -4.08
N GLU A 128 -2.03 18.39 -5.23
CA GLU A 128 -1.57 18.95 -6.50
C GLU A 128 -2.42 20.16 -6.94
N ARG A 129 -3.74 20.01 -6.88
CA ARG A 129 -4.67 21.03 -7.41
C ARG A 129 -4.79 22.27 -6.53
N TYR A 130 -4.69 22.10 -5.20
CA TYR A 130 -5.01 23.15 -4.23
C TYR A 130 -3.85 23.51 -3.30
N TRP A 131 -2.61 23.10 -3.57
CA TRP A 131 -1.49 23.27 -2.64
C TRP A 131 -1.39 24.66 -2.00
N ASP A 132 -1.50 25.73 -2.77
CA ASP A 132 -1.39 27.10 -2.28
C ASP A 132 -2.55 27.52 -1.39
N GLY A 133 -3.76 27.00 -1.68
CA GLY A 133 -4.99 27.33 -0.95
C GLY A 133 -5.45 26.27 0.03
N LEU A 134 -4.93 25.05 -0.04
CA LEU A 134 -5.33 23.91 0.79
C LEU A 134 -5.25 24.25 2.28
N HIS A 135 -6.18 23.78 3.08
CA HIS A 135 -6.14 23.92 4.54
C HIS A 135 -5.47 22.71 5.22
N PRO A 136 -4.76 22.93 6.34
CA PRO A 136 -4.37 24.21 6.98
C PRO A 136 -3.46 25.03 6.06
N ARG A 137 -3.64 26.35 6.00
CA ARG A 137 -2.80 27.20 5.15
C ARG A 137 -1.39 27.36 5.70
N ILE A 138 -0.46 27.64 4.80
CA ILE A 138 0.90 28.03 5.16
C ILE A 138 0.82 29.51 5.59
N GLU A 139 1.14 29.79 6.86
CA GLU A 139 1.12 31.12 7.42
C GLU A 139 2.56 31.58 7.70
N GLU A 140 2.91 32.79 7.23
CA GLU A 140 4.25 33.40 7.43
C GLU A 140 5.43 32.50 7.01
N GLY A 141 5.20 31.55 6.10
CA GLY A 141 6.20 30.56 5.64
C GLY A 141 6.35 29.33 6.54
N ASP A 142 5.55 29.21 7.60
CA ASP A 142 5.50 28.01 8.44
C ASP A 142 4.64 26.94 7.78
N ILE A 143 5.28 25.84 7.38
CA ILE A 143 4.67 24.70 6.70
C ILE A 143 4.25 23.59 7.66
N GLU A 144 4.63 23.62 8.94
CA GLU A 144 4.44 22.54 9.90
C GLU A 144 2.97 22.11 10.00
N PHE A 145 2.04 23.08 10.06
CA PHE A 145 0.62 22.77 10.12
C PHE A 145 0.08 22.13 8.83
N ARG A 146 0.63 22.50 7.66
CA ARG A 146 0.26 21.93 6.37
C ARG A 146 0.70 20.47 6.25
N VAL A 147 1.91 20.14 6.69
CA VAL A 147 2.47 18.79 6.56
C VAL A 147 2.02 17.84 7.67
N GLY A 148 1.50 18.36 8.76
CA GLY A 148 1.01 17.59 9.91
C GLY A 148 0.01 16.47 9.56
N PRO A 149 -1.02 16.69 8.74
CA PRO A 149 -1.94 15.66 8.27
C PRO A 149 -1.26 14.48 7.57
N TYR A 150 -0.23 14.73 6.76
CA TYR A 150 0.51 13.68 6.04
C TYR A 150 1.43 12.89 6.97
N ALA A 151 2.05 13.54 7.96
CA ALA A 151 2.78 12.85 9.01
C ALA A 151 1.84 11.93 9.81
N TRP A 152 0.65 12.40 10.16
CA TRP A 152 -0.38 11.62 10.84
C TRP A 152 -0.83 10.42 9.97
N LEU A 153 -1.04 10.63 8.67
CA LEU A 153 -1.37 9.58 7.70
C LEU A 153 -0.31 8.47 7.74
N ASN A 154 0.98 8.81 7.63
CA ASN A 154 2.08 7.84 7.70
C ASN A 154 2.08 7.05 9.02
N ASP A 155 1.90 7.72 10.15
CA ASP A 155 2.02 7.07 11.46
C ASP A 155 0.79 6.22 11.81
N ARG A 156 -0.41 6.68 11.47
CA ARG A 156 -1.65 6.03 11.88
C ARG A 156 -2.20 5.06 10.87
N LEU A 157 -2.27 5.46 9.59
CA LEU A 157 -2.86 4.59 8.58
C LEU A 157 -1.95 3.43 8.20
N ALA A 158 -0.62 3.58 8.32
CA ALA A 158 0.29 2.45 8.21
C ALA A 158 -0.02 1.34 9.22
N VAL A 159 -0.29 1.70 10.48
CA VAL A 159 -0.67 0.73 11.52
C VAL A 159 -2.03 0.11 11.22
N GLN A 160 -3.01 0.91 10.82
CA GLN A 160 -4.36 0.40 10.51
C GLN A 160 -4.35 -0.51 9.29
N ALA A 161 -3.60 -0.19 8.23
CA ALA A 161 -3.44 -1.05 7.06
C ALA A 161 -2.87 -2.44 7.42
N ARG A 162 -1.93 -2.51 8.38
CA ARG A 162 -1.38 -3.78 8.87
C ARG A 162 -2.35 -4.61 9.69
N LEU A 163 -3.42 -4.00 10.20
CA LEU A 163 -4.49 -4.66 10.97
C LEU A 163 -5.67 -5.10 10.09
N LEU A 164 -5.74 -4.64 8.84
CA LEU A 164 -6.76 -5.11 7.91
C LEU A 164 -6.52 -6.57 7.51
N PRO A 165 -7.61 -7.34 7.30
CA PRO A 165 -7.50 -8.71 6.84
C PRO A 165 -6.78 -8.81 5.49
N ILE A 166 -5.74 -9.65 5.42
CA ILE A 166 -5.05 -10.05 4.19
C ILE A 166 -5.38 -11.48 3.79
N THR A 167 -6.28 -12.13 4.52
CA THR A 167 -6.89 -13.41 4.18
C THR A 167 -8.40 -13.33 4.42
N GLN A 168 -9.18 -14.06 3.62
CA GLN A 168 -10.63 -14.14 3.75
C GLN A 168 -11.10 -15.55 3.39
N PRO A 169 -11.00 -16.52 4.35
CA PRO A 169 -11.41 -17.87 4.09
C PRO A 169 -12.90 -17.96 3.75
N SER A 170 -13.25 -18.81 2.78
CA SER A 170 -14.63 -19.02 2.32
C SER A 170 -15.45 -19.95 3.23
N THR A 171 -14.82 -20.52 4.25
CA THR A 171 -15.45 -21.42 5.22
C THR A 171 -15.29 -20.91 6.65
N THR A 172 -16.10 -21.40 7.57
CA THR A 172 -16.04 -21.05 9.00
C THR A 172 -14.92 -21.77 9.77
N ASP A 173 -14.16 -22.63 9.10
CA ASP A 173 -13.09 -23.43 9.72
C ASP A 173 -11.83 -22.61 10.02
N ALA A 174 -11.71 -21.44 9.40
CA ALA A 174 -10.64 -20.49 9.66
C ALA A 174 -11.20 -19.07 9.80
N LYS A 175 -10.39 -18.18 10.42
CA LYS A 175 -10.71 -16.76 10.56
C LYS A 175 -9.87 -15.94 9.58
N PRO A 176 -10.33 -14.74 9.19
CA PRO A 176 -9.49 -13.76 8.53
C PRO A 176 -8.32 -13.34 9.44
N TYR A 177 -7.15 -13.14 8.86
CA TYR A 177 -5.96 -12.68 9.56
C TYR A 177 -5.31 -11.51 8.81
N CYS A 178 -4.61 -10.69 9.57
CA CYS A 178 -3.91 -9.50 9.08
C CYS A 178 -2.39 -9.73 8.93
N LEU A 179 -1.67 -8.70 8.49
CA LEU A 179 -0.21 -8.77 8.34
C LEU A 179 0.50 -8.97 9.69
N ASN A 180 -0.01 -8.32 10.75
CA ASN A 180 0.55 -8.48 12.10
C ASN A 180 0.37 -9.90 12.64
N ASP A 181 -0.74 -10.58 12.32
CA ASP A 181 -0.96 -11.99 12.68
C ASP A 181 0.04 -12.91 12.01
N ARG A 182 0.33 -12.68 10.71
CA ARG A 182 1.35 -13.40 9.96
C ARG A 182 2.72 -13.29 10.64
N GLU A 183 3.16 -12.07 10.91
CA GLU A 183 4.46 -11.83 11.56
C GLU A 183 4.49 -12.36 13.00
N GLY A 184 3.35 -12.29 13.70
CA GLY A 184 3.16 -12.88 15.01
C GLY A 184 3.37 -14.38 14.97
N GLY A 185 2.78 -15.07 13.99
CA GLY A 185 2.94 -16.50 13.75
C GLY A 185 4.39 -16.91 13.47
N ASP A 186 5.09 -16.15 12.64
CA ASP A 186 6.51 -16.40 12.34
C ASP A 186 7.40 -16.20 13.59
N ARG A 187 7.09 -15.17 14.41
CA ARG A 187 7.78 -14.97 15.70
C ARG A 187 7.50 -16.08 16.70
N LEU A 188 6.26 -16.57 16.76
CA LEU A 188 5.85 -17.65 17.64
C LEU A 188 6.54 -18.97 17.25
N GLU A 189 6.65 -19.29 15.97
CA GLU A 189 7.40 -20.45 15.47
C GLU A 189 8.88 -20.37 15.85
N ASN A 190 9.50 -19.20 15.75
CA ASN A 190 10.88 -18.99 16.18
C ASN A 190 11.04 -19.12 17.70
N LEU A 191 10.05 -18.68 18.48
CA LEU A 191 10.01 -18.84 19.94
C LEU A 191 9.91 -20.31 20.31
N SER A 192 8.99 -21.08 19.68
CA SER A 192 8.81 -22.51 19.92
C SER A 192 10.08 -23.33 19.75
N ARG A 193 10.93 -22.97 18.79
CA ARG A 193 12.25 -23.63 18.61
C ARG A 193 13.23 -23.39 19.76
N ARG A 194 13.01 -22.33 20.57
CA ARG A 194 13.90 -21.95 21.69
C ARG A 194 13.28 -22.29 23.05
N ASP A 195 11.99 -22.11 23.19
CA ASP A 195 11.21 -22.31 24.42
C ASP A 195 9.77 -22.71 24.06
N GLU A 196 9.51 -24.01 23.99
CA GLU A 196 8.22 -24.59 23.68
C GLU A 196 7.15 -24.18 24.71
N GLY A 197 7.53 -24.13 25.99
CA GLY A 197 6.59 -23.79 27.07
C GLY A 197 6.10 -22.34 26.98
N ALA A 198 6.99 -21.37 26.61
CA ALA A 198 6.60 -20.00 26.37
C ALA A 198 5.72 -19.84 25.12
N ALA A 199 6.00 -20.60 24.08
CA ALA A 199 5.17 -20.61 22.87
C ALA A 199 3.76 -21.15 23.13
N ASP A 200 3.63 -22.25 23.86
CA ASP A 200 2.35 -22.83 24.30
C ASP A 200 1.53 -21.85 25.15
N GLN A 201 2.20 -21.12 26.03
CA GLN A 201 1.53 -20.09 26.84
C GLN A 201 1.01 -18.94 25.98
N ALA A 202 1.79 -18.47 25.02
CA ALA A 202 1.37 -17.43 24.09
C ALA A 202 0.18 -17.89 23.22
N GLU A 203 0.18 -19.14 22.72
CA GLU A 203 -0.93 -19.68 21.96
C GLU A 203 -2.22 -19.77 22.80
N ARG A 204 -2.14 -20.23 24.06
CA ARG A 204 -3.27 -20.21 25.00
C ARG A 204 -3.77 -18.81 25.30
N GLY A 205 -2.89 -17.82 25.21
CA GLY A 205 -3.21 -16.39 25.30
C GLY A 205 -3.86 -15.81 24.05
N GLY A 206 -4.06 -16.62 23.00
CA GLY A 206 -4.72 -16.22 21.75
C GLY A 206 -3.79 -15.82 20.62
N ALA A 207 -2.48 -16.02 20.76
CA ALA A 207 -1.54 -15.76 19.66
C ALA A 207 -1.85 -16.65 18.45
N VAL A 208 -1.77 -16.06 17.27
CA VAL A 208 -2.02 -16.77 16.00
C VAL A 208 -0.77 -17.57 15.64
N THR A 209 -0.92 -18.88 15.45
CA THR A 209 0.17 -19.73 14.98
C THR A 209 0.32 -19.58 13.46
N ARG A 210 1.53 -19.84 12.95
CA ARG A 210 1.79 -19.89 11.51
C ARG A 210 0.88 -20.91 10.80
N GLU A 211 0.59 -22.04 11.43
CA GLU A 211 -0.31 -23.08 10.88
C GLU A 211 -1.74 -22.53 10.70
N LYS A 212 -2.29 -21.83 11.70
CA LYS A 212 -3.61 -21.19 11.61
C LYS A 212 -3.66 -20.16 10.50
N PHE A 213 -2.60 -19.34 10.39
CA PHE A 213 -2.47 -18.36 9.31
C PHE A 213 -2.44 -19.04 7.93
N LEU A 214 -1.60 -20.06 7.75
CA LEU A 214 -1.49 -20.79 6.47
C LEU A 214 -2.79 -21.54 6.11
N THR A 215 -3.51 -22.06 7.09
CA THR A 215 -4.85 -22.66 6.89
C THR A 215 -5.83 -21.60 6.36
N SER A 216 -5.81 -20.39 6.93
CA SER A 216 -6.64 -19.29 6.43
C SER A 216 -6.27 -18.90 5.00
N VAL A 217 -4.97 -18.82 4.68
CA VAL A 217 -4.49 -18.59 3.31
C VAL A 217 -4.98 -19.68 2.35
N ALA A 218 -4.87 -20.94 2.74
CA ALA A 218 -5.30 -22.08 1.91
C ALA A 218 -6.80 -22.03 1.58
N LEU A 219 -7.62 -21.65 2.55
CA LEU A 219 -9.09 -21.57 2.44
C LEU A 219 -9.59 -20.25 1.80
N THR A 220 -8.72 -19.27 1.61
CA THR A 220 -9.04 -18.01 0.94
C THR A 220 -9.00 -18.19 -0.58
N PRO A 221 -10.04 -17.77 -1.33
CA PRO A 221 -10.05 -17.85 -2.79
C PRO A 221 -8.90 -17.06 -3.45
N GLY A 222 -8.39 -17.54 -4.58
CA GLY A 222 -7.34 -16.86 -5.35
C GLY A 222 -7.75 -15.46 -5.81
N ALA A 223 -9.02 -15.27 -6.19
CA ALA A 223 -9.58 -13.99 -6.59
C ALA A 223 -9.43 -12.90 -5.51
N PHE A 224 -9.54 -13.27 -4.23
CA PHE A 224 -9.30 -12.32 -3.13
C PHE A 224 -7.86 -11.77 -3.15
N PHE A 225 -6.87 -12.62 -3.39
CA PHE A 225 -5.47 -12.18 -3.43
C PHE A 225 -5.16 -11.35 -4.68
N ARG A 226 -5.84 -11.62 -5.79
CA ARG A 226 -5.75 -10.78 -6.99
C ARG A 226 -6.29 -9.38 -6.72
N ASP A 227 -7.47 -9.27 -6.09
CA ASP A 227 -8.06 -7.99 -5.73
C ASP A 227 -7.20 -7.26 -4.68
N LEU A 228 -6.71 -7.97 -3.65
CA LEU A 228 -5.82 -7.43 -2.64
C LEU A 228 -4.51 -6.90 -3.27
N TRP A 229 -3.91 -7.64 -4.19
CA TRP A 229 -2.71 -7.20 -4.89
C TRP A 229 -2.96 -5.93 -5.70
N ARG A 230 -4.02 -5.90 -6.51
CA ARG A 230 -4.38 -4.74 -7.32
C ARG A 230 -4.59 -3.49 -6.45
N ASP A 231 -5.41 -3.61 -5.41
CA ASP A 231 -5.79 -2.49 -4.58
C ASP A 231 -4.61 -2.00 -3.72
N SER A 232 -3.78 -2.91 -3.21
CA SER A 232 -2.55 -2.54 -2.48
C SER A 232 -1.47 -1.96 -3.39
N SER A 233 -1.38 -2.38 -4.66
CA SER A 233 -0.47 -1.78 -5.65
C SER A 233 -0.86 -0.34 -5.96
N LYS A 234 -2.16 -0.09 -6.25
CA LYS A 234 -2.66 1.28 -6.46
C LYS A 234 -2.43 2.18 -5.24
N ALA A 235 -2.66 1.64 -4.03
CA ALA A 235 -2.40 2.39 -2.81
C ALA A 235 -0.90 2.70 -2.61
N TYR A 236 -0.03 1.76 -2.99
CA TYR A 236 1.43 1.96 -2.92
C TYR A 236 1.89 3.01 -3.94
N GLU A 237 1.42 2.94 -5.18
CA GLU A 237 1.70 3.91 -6.25
C GLU A 237 1.27 5.32 -5.83
N ALA A 238 0.05 5.49 -5.33
CA ALA A 238 -0.43 6.79 -4.83
C ALA A 238 0.38 7.29 -3.61
N ALA A 239 0.87 6.39 -2.74
CA ALA A 239 1.74 6.78 -1.62
C ALA A 239 3.14 7.19 -2.08
N GLU A 240 3.69 6.59 -3.16
CA GLU A 240 4.94 7.05 -3.78
C GLU A 240 4.78 8.43 -4.42
N GLU A 241 3.72 8.62 -5.21
CA GLU A 241 3.40 9.90 -5.84
C GLU A 241 3.21 11.03 -4.81
N LEU A 242 2.53 10.72 -3.69
CA LEU A 242 2.38 11.68 -2.59
C LEU A 242 3.71 12.02 -1.91
N ASP A 243 4.57 11.04 -1.67
CA ASP A 243 5.90 11.23 -1.05
C ASP A 243 6.77 12.13 -1.92
N ASP A 244 6.85 11.83 -3.22
CA ASP A 244 7.59 12.63 -4.21
C ASP A 244 7.04 14.07 -4.30
N PHE A 245 5.71 14.23 -4.33
CA PHE A 245 5.07 15.55 -4.32
C PHE A 245 5.41 16.35 -3.06
N LEU A 246 5.37 15.73 -1.89
CA LEU A 246 5.69 16.40 -0.63
C LEU A 246 7.17 16.79 -0.54
N ASP A 247 8.07 15.95 -1.05
CA ASP A 247 9.50 16.26 -1.12
C ASP A 247 9.76 17.48 -2.03
N ASP A 248 9.06 17.58 -3.15
CA ASP A 248 9.16 18.71 -4.07
C ASP A 248 8.61 20.02 -3.47
N GLN A 249 7.51 19.94 -2.71
CA GLN A 249 6.83 21.12 -2.16
C GLN A 249 7.39 21.58 -0.81
N ALA A 250 7.79 20.66 0.06
CA ALA A 250 8.22 20.95 1.43
C ALA A 250 9.72 20.76 1.65
N GLY A 251 10.43 20.10 0.74
CA GLY A 251 11.87 19.89 0.83
C GLY A 251 12.29 19.24 2.15
N ASN A 252 13.10 19.93 2.96
CA ASN A 252 13.59 19.39 4.24
C ASN A 252 12.50 19.23 5.31
N ASP A 253 11.36 19.89 5.16
CA ASP A 253 10.22 19.84 6.09
C ASP A 253 9.19 18.79 5.65
N ALA A 254 9.42 18.08 4.55
CA ALA A 254 8.56 17.02 4.06
C ALA A 254 8.49 15.85 5.07
N PRO A 255 7.28 15.39 5.43
CA PRO A 255 7.14 14.21 6.28
C PRO A 255 7.41 12.95 5.44
N SER A 256 8.27 12.06 5.91
CA SER A 256 8.49 10.78 5.24
C SER A 256 7.26 9.88 5.30
N LEU A 257 6.85 9.31 4.17
CA LEU A 257 5.79 8.30 4.08
C LEU A 257 6.34 6.85 4.13
N GLY A 258 7.57 6.68 4.59
CA GLY A 258 8.27 5.39 4.59
C GLY A 258 7.52 4.26 5.30
N ARG A 259 6.91 4.50 6.48
CA ARG A 259 6.15 3.47 7.21
C ARG A 259 4.92 3.00 6.43
N LEU A 260 4.22 3.93 5.78
CA LEU A 260 3.05 3.64 4.97
C LEU A 260 3.45 2.82 3.74
N LYS A 261 4.47 3.27 3.01
CA LYS A 261 5.00 2.57 1.84
C LYS A 261 5.50 1.17 2.19
N ASP A 262 6.22 1.01 3.29
CA ASP A 262 6.69 -0.30 3.76
C ASP A 262 5.54 -1.26 4.08
N ALA A 263 4.49 -0.79 4.76
CA ALA A 263 3.32 -1.60 5.08
C ALA A 263 2.60 -2.06 3.81
N LEU A 264 2.32 -1.13 2.87
CA LEU A 264 1.67 -1.42 1.60
C LEU A 264 2.49 -2.38 0.73
N LYS A 265 3.81 -2.16 0.64
CA LYS A 265 4.74 -3.02 -0.10
C LYS A 265 4.74 -4.45 0.43
N GLN A 266 4.74 -4.64 1.75
CA GLN A 266 4.69 -5.98 2.36
C GLN A 266 3.38 -6.69 2.03
N ILE A 267 2.24 -5.99 2.06
CA ILE A 267 0.93 -6.52 1.74
C ILE A 267 0.85 -6.88 0.25
N MET A 268 1.27 -5.97 -0.63
CA MET A 268 1.33 -6.16 -2.08
C MET A 268 2.17 -7.40 -2.46
N LEU A 269 3.39 -7.50 -1.92
CA LEU A 269 4.28 -8.64 -2.19
C LEU A 269 3.72 -9.97 -1.65
N PHE A 270 3.07 -9.95 -0.49
CA PHE A 270 2.38 -11.12 0.04
C PHE A 270 1.24 -11.55 -0.88
N ALA A 271 0.39 -10.61 -1.30
CA ALA A 271 -0.74 -10.88 -2.19
C ALA A 271 -0.26 -11.41 -3.55
N GLN A 272 0.77 -10.79 -4.15
CA GLN A 272 1.38 -11.19 -5.41
C GLN A 272 1.90 -12.64 -5.38
N ARG A 273 2.65 -12.96 -4.34
CA ARG A 273 3.21 -14.30 -4.17
C ARG A 273 2.12 -15.34 -3.99
N THR A 274 1.15 -15.07 -3.10
CA THR A 274 0.06 -16.01 -2.81
C THR A 274 -0.87 -16.20 -4.01
N MET A 275 -1.14 -15.13 -4.76
CA MET A 275 -1.89 -15.18 -6.01
C MET A 275 -1.21 -16.10 -7.02
N ALA A 276 0.09 -15.96 -7.23
CA ALA A 276 0.86 -16.81 -8.14
C ALA A 276 0.87 -18.29 -7.68
N GLU A 277 1.01 -18.55 -6.38
CA GLU A 277 0.94 -19.91 -5.80
C GLU A 277 -0.44 -20.58 -6.03
N LYS A 278 -1.52 -19.77 -6.14
CA LYS A 278 -2.88 -20.24 -6.43
C LYS A 278 -3.22 -20.29 -7.93
N GLY A 279 -2.25 -19.98 -8.80
CA GLY A 279 -2.45 -20.01 -10.27
C GLY A 279 -3.27 -18.86 -10.83
N GLU A 280 -3.44 -17.78 -10.07
CA GLU A 280 -4.07 -16.56 -10.53
C GLU A 280 -3.02 -15.65 -11.19
N THR A 281 -3.41 -14.96 -12.24
CA THR A 281 -2.56 -13.97 -12.92
C THR A 281 -2.98 -12.55 -12.56
N PRO A 282 -2.05 -11.59 -12.51
CA PRO A 282 -2.39 -10.18 -12.40
C PRO A 282 -3.32 -9.79 -13.56
N LYS A 283 -4.48 -9.25 -13.23
CA LYS A 283 -5.32 -8.55 -14.20
C LYS A 283 -5.42 -7.12 -13.72
N TYR A 284 -4.82 -6.21 -14.46
CA TYR A 284 -5.20 -4.82 -14.41
C TYR A 284 -6.59 -4.76 -15.04
N ASP A 285 -7.57 -4.12 -14.39
CA ASP A 285 -8.87 -3.90 -15.00
C ASP A 285 -8.65 -2.92 -16.16
N ASP A 286 -8.72 -3.42 -17.40
CA ASP A 286 -8.79 -2.62 -18.63
C ASP A 286 -10.20 -1.99 -18.78
N ASP A 287 -10.79 -1.48 -17.71
CA ASP A 287 -12.10 -0.85 -17.71
C ASP A 287 -12.00 0.70 -17.70
N ASP A 288 -10.89 1.26 -18.20
CA ASP A 288 -10.87 2.62 -18.72
C ASP A 288 -11.11 2.60 -20.23
N ASP A 289 -12.31 2.09 -20.62
CA ASP A 289 -12.85 2.30 -21.95
C ASP A 289 -13.34 3.76 -22.09
N ASP A 290 -12.41 4.65 -22.42
CA ASP A 290 -12.70 5.80 -23.27
C ASP A 290 -11.56 5.96 -24.29
N ASP A 291 -11.84 5.36 -25.45
CA ASP A 291 -11.48 5.79 -26.81
C ASP A 291 -10.05 6.27 -27.07
N ASP A 292 -9.09 5.38 -27.40
CA ASP A 292 -8.42 5.47 -28.71
C ASP A 292 -7.69 4.16 -29.07
N SER A 293 -8.03 3.66 -30.26
CA SER A 293 -7.53 2.48 -30.92
C SER A 293 -6.00 2.50 -31.12
N THR A 294 -5.24 1.65 -30.41
CA THR A 294 -4.02 1.07 -30.97
C THR A 294 -3.79 -0.36 -30.45
N GLY A 295 -3.69 -1.27 -31.41
CA GLY A 295 -3.76 -2.70 -31.32
C GLY A 295 -2.87 -3.39 -30.30
N PHE A 296 -3.48 -4.30 -29.55
CA PHE A 296 -2.78 -5.34 -28.80
C PHE A 296 -2.22 -6.38 -29.78
N HIS A 297 -0.89 -6.50 -29.76
CA HIS A 297 -0.23 -7.66 -30.36
C HIS A 297 -0.09 -8.78 -29.32
N ASP A 298 -0.79 -9.88 -29.61
CA ASP A 298 -0.59 -11.20 -29.05
C ASP A 298 0.89 -11.60 -29.20
N TYR A 299 1.62 -11.76 -28.08
CA TYR A 299 2.96 -12.31 -28.09
C TYR A 299 2.94 -13.80 -27.78
N SER A 300 2.70 -14.59 -28.82
CA SER A 300 3.17 -15.95 -28.86
C SER A 300 4.71 -15.95 -28.89
N VAL A 301 5.30 -16.79 -28.05
CA VAL A 301 6.74 -17.00 -27.93
C VAL A 301 7.22 -17.71 -29.20
N ASP A 302 7.88 -16.98 -30.10
CA ASP A 302 8.76 -17.56 -31.11
C ASP A 302 10.22 -17.25 -30.72
N GLU A 303 10.97 -18.31 -30.50
CA GLU A 303 12.42 -18.30 -30.44
C GLU A 303 12.94 -17.88 -31.82
N ASP A 304 13.96 -17.02 -31.82
CA ASP A 304 14.75 -16.53 -32.98
C ASP A 304 14.28 -15.22 -33.61
N MET A 305 14.77 -14.09 -33.04
CA MET A 305 15.19 -12.93 -33.84
C MET A 305 16.12 -12.00 -33.03
N GLU A 306 17.38 -11.95 -33.45
CA GLU A 306 18.29 -10.80 -33.17
C GLU A 306 17.72 -9.56 -33.87
N GLY A 307 17.22 -8.60 -33.11
CA GLY A 307 16.73 -7.33 -33.60
C GLY A 307 16.85 -6.26 -32.52
N ASP A 308 17.47 -5.15 -32.87
CA ASP A 308 17.71 -3.93 -32.13
C ASP A 308 16.42 -3.45 -31.41
N ILE A 309 16.36 -3.59 -30.06
CA ILE A 309 15.19 -3.22 -29.28
C ILE A 309 15.52 -1.91 -28.52
N SER A 310 14.84 -0.85 -28.92
CA SER A 310 14.76 0.41 -28.17
C SER A 310 14.32 0.15 -26.72
N VAL A 311 15.01 0.78 -25.78
CA VAL A 311 14.66 0.79 -24.35
C VAL A 311 13.27 1.42 -24.23
N THR A 312 12.25 0.62 -23.94
CA THR A 312 10.88 1.09 -23.68
C THR A 312 10.72 1.48 -22.22
N ASP A 313 10.14 2.63 -22.00
CA ASP A 313 9.84 3.28 -20.73
C ASP A 313 8.65 2.56 -20.04
N GLY A 314 8.89 1.40 -19.44
CA GLY A 314 7.87 0.59 -18.77
C GLY A 314 8.44 -0.25 -17.62
N PRO A 315 7.59 -0.72 -16.69
CA PRO A 315 8.04 -1.54 -15.57
C PRO A 315 8.71 -2.82 -16.05
N ILE A 316 9.77 -3.24 -15.33
CA ILE A 316 10.54 -4.45 -15.64
C ILE A 316 9.64 -5.68 -15.40
N THR A 317 9.30 -6.39 -16.45
CA THR A 317 8.37 -7.54 -16.40
C THR A 317 9.07 -8.90 -16.38
N SER A 318 10.37 -8.97 -16.72
CA SER A 318 11.12 -10.23 -16.73
C SER A 318 12.56 -10.08 -16.23
N ARG A 319 13.10 -11.20 -15.70
CA ARG A 319 14.52 -11.29 -15.30
C ARG A 319 15.47 -10.93 -16.45
N ALA A 320 15.17 -11.38 -17.65
CA ALA A 320 15.97 -11.10 -18.84
C ALA A 320 15.97 -9.62 -19.18
N GLN A 321 14.81 -8.96 -19.09
CA GLN A 321 14.67 -7.51 -19.29
C GLN A 321 15.44 -6.72 -18.22
N ALA A 322 15.38 -7.12 -16.95
CA ALA A 322 16.13 -6.49 -15.88
C ALA A 322 17.63 -6.49 -16.13
N TYR A 323 18.20 -7.64 -16.49
CA TYR A 323 19.63 -7.74 -16.81
C TYR A 323 20.03 -6.98 -18.09
N LYS A 324 19.13 -6.87 -19.07
CA LYS A 324 19.35 -6.09 -20.29
C LYS A 324 19.38 -4.59 -19.98
N MET A 325 18.48 -4.11 -19.13
CA MET A 325 18.45 -2.71 -18.69
C MET A 325 19.67 -2.36 -17.83
N LEU A 326 20.09 -3.23 -16.94
CA LEU A 326 21.32 -3.05 -16.15
C LEU A 326 22.56 -2.96 -17.07
N ASP A 327 22.63 -3.79 -18.10
CA ASP A 327 23.75 -3.79 -19.07
C ASP A 327 23.75 -2.47 -19.88
N ALA A 328 22.60 -2.02 -20.36
CA ALA A 328 22.45 -0.74 -21.07
C ALA A 328 22.78 0.47 -20.17
N ALA A 329 22.36 0.44 -18.91
CA ALA A 329 22.69 1.48 -17.93
C ALA A 329 24.21 1.52 -17.65
N ALA A 330 24.85 0.34 -17.52
CA ALA A 330 26.29 0.26 -17.35
C ALA A 330 27.06 0.79 -18.57
N ASP A 331 26.60 0.52 -19.79
CA ASP A 331 27.18 1.06 -21.02
C ASP A 331 27.05 2.58 -21.13
N TYR A 332 25.92 3.13 -20.68
CA TYR A 332 25.74 4.57 -20.59
C TYR A 332 26.72 5.19 -19.59
N LEU A 333 26.80 4.64 -18.37
CA LEU A 333 27.69 5.14 -17.32
C LEU A 333 29.17 5.01 -17.70
N LEU A 334 29.58 3.97 -18.42
CA LEU A 334 30.95 3.85 -18.94
C LEU A 334 31.33 4.98 -19.87
N ARG A 335 30.37 5.52 -20.64
CA ARG A 335 30.59 6.67 -21.54
C ARG A 335 30.53 8.00 -20.80
N ALA A 336 29.61 8.12 -19.83
CA ALA A 336 29.39 9.37 -19.09
C ALA A 336 30.42 9.58 -17.98
N GLU A 337 30.83 8.50 -17.31
CA GLU A 337 31.71 8.51 -16.14
C GLU A 337 32.82 7.43 -16.24
N PRO A 338 33.78 7.56 -17.18
CA PRO A 338 34.76 6.51 -17.45
C PRO A 338 35.72 6.20 -16.28
N HIS A 339 35.78 7.08 -15.27
CA HIS A 339 36.61 6.91 -14.07
C HIS A 339 35.85 6.34 -12.85
N SER A 340 34.52 6.15 -12.96
CA SER A 340 33.69 5.58 -11.90
C SER A 340 33.84 4.05 -11.86
N PRO A 341 33.95 3.41 -10.69
CA PRO A 341 33.93 1.96 -10.58
C PRO A 341 32.53 1.36 -10.79
N THR A 342 31.47 2.17 -10.69
CA THR A 342 30.09 1.75 -10.74
C THR A 342 29.71 0.94 -11.98
N PRO A 343 29.99 1.39 -13.23
CA PRO A 343 29.60 0.64 -14.42
C PRO A 343 30.28 -0.72 -14.52
N TYR A 344 31.52 -0.84 -14.04
CA TYR A 344 32.24 -2.13 -14.02
C TYR A 344 31.61 -3.13 -13.05
N LEU A 345 31.15 -2.65 -11.87
CA LEU A 345 30.46 -3.49 -10.90
C LEU A 345 29.08 -3.93 -11.40
N VAL A 346 28.35 -3.05 -12.09
CA VAL A 346 27.05 -3.39 -12.68
C VAL A 346 27.23 -4.45 -13.79
N LYS A 347 28.19 -4.29 -14.69
CA LYS A 347 28.49 -5.30 -15.71
C LYS A 347 28.90 -6.64 -15.11
N ARG A 348 29.70 -6.62 -14.04
CA ARG A 348 30.07 -7.83 -13.33
C ARG A 348 28.85 -8.51 -12.69
N ALA A 349 27.94 -7.74 -12.08
CA ALA A 349 26.70 -8.25 -11.53
C ALA A 349 25.79 -8.88 -12.60
N VAL A 350 25.69 -8.29 -13.79
CA VAL A 350 24.97 -8.84 -14.94
C VAL A 350 25.58 -10.18 -15.37
N THR A 351 26.92 -10.26 -15.45
CA THR A 351 27.63 -11.51 -15.78
C THR A 351 27.35 -12.58 -14.74
N TRP A 352 27.46 -12.28 -13.46
CA TRP A 352 27.15 -13.21 -12.37
C TRP A 352 25.70 -13.70 -12.39
N GLY A 353 24.76 -12.85 -12.75
CA GLY A 353 23.35 -13.22 -12.87
C GLY A 353 23.06 -14.24 -13.97
N ARG A 354 23.97 -14.40 -14.95
CA ARG A 354 23.86 -15.36 -16.05
C ARG A 354 24.66 -16.63 -15.80
N MET A 355 25.54 -16.63 -14.78
CA MET A 355 26.39 -17.80 -14.46
C MET A 355 25.61 -18.87 -13.69
N PRO A 356 25.89 -20.15 -13.93
CA PRO A 356 25.52 -21.24 -13.05
C PRO A 356 26.10 -21.01 -11.64
N LEU A 357 25.38 -21.46 -10.61
CA LEU A 357 25.78 -21.23 -9.21
C LEU A 357 27.20 -21.76 -8.90
N HIS A 358 27.59 -22.88 -9.49
CA HIS A 358 28.92 -23.48 -9.27
C HIS A 358 30.07 -22.62 -9.83
N ASP A 359 29.85 -21.97 -10.98
CA ASP A 359 30.83 -21.06 -11.60
C ASP A 359 30.95 -19.78 -10.81
N LEU A 360 29.79 -19.23 -10.35
CA LEU A 360 29.74 -18.07 -9.50
C LEU A 360 30.51 -18.29 -8.19
N LEU A 361 30.29 -19.45 -7.55
CA LEU A 361 31.01 -19.81 -6.33
C LEU A 361 32.52 -20.01 -6.57
N ALA A 362 32.90 -20.53 -7.72
CA ALA A 362 34.29 -20.68 -8.10
C ALA A 362 34.99 -19.32 -8.33
N GLU A 363 34.25 -18.33 -8.85
CA GLU A 363 34.78 -16.97 -9.05
C GLU A 363 34.87 -16.17 -7.74
N LEU A 364 33.87 -16.29 -6.86
CA LEU A 364 33.78 -15.53 -5.62
C LEU A 364 34.70 -16.10 -4.51
N LEU A 365 34.89 -17.42 -4.47
CA LEU A 365 35.65 -18.11 -3.42
C LEU A 365 36.99 -18.58 -3.99
N GLN A 366 38.00 -17.79 -3.74
CA GLN A 366 39.37 -18.11 -4.18
C GLN A 366 40.02 -19.28 -3.36
N ASP A 367 39.55 -19.47 -2.11
CA ASP A 367 40.05 -20.55 -1.25
C ASP A 367 39.26 -21.85 -1.49
N GLY A 368 40.00 -22.92 -1.86
CA GLY A 368 39.43 -24.22 -2.13
C GLY A 368 38.75 -24.88 -0.92
N THR A 369 39.16 -24.52 0.30
CA THR A 369 38.63 -25.06 1.55
C THR A 369 37.23 -24.49 1.85
N ASP A 370 37.04 -23.18 1.68
CA ASP A 370 35.76 -22.51 1.88
C ASP A 370 34.73 -22.94 0.84
N ARG A 371 35.17 -23.10 -0.39
CA ARG A 371 34.40 -23.66 -1.51
C ARG A 371 33.90 -25.06 -1.20
N HIS A 372 34.77 -25.94 -0.70
CA HIS A 372 34.42 -27.33 -0.35
C HIS A 372 33.39 -27.41 0.77
N GLN A 373 33.52 -26.56 1.80
CA GLN A 373 32.54 -26.48 2.90
C GLN A 373 31.18 -26.02 2.40
N LEU A 374 31.13 -25.03 1.50
CA LEU A 374 29.90 -24.50 0.95
C LEU A 374 29.17 -25.50 0.05
N TYR A 375 29.88 -26.22 -0.81
CA TYR A 375 29.32 -27.31 -1.63
C TYR A 375 28.72 -28.41 -0.76
N LYS A 376 29.40 -28.78 0.33
CA LYS A 376 28.89 -29.75 1.31
C LYS A 376 27.63 -29.26 2.04
N LEU A 377 27.59 -27.96 2.41
CA LEU A 377 26.45 -27.36 3.07
C LEU A 377 25.21 -27.29 2.15
N LEU A 378 25.42 -27.00 0.86
CA LEU A 378 24.35 -26.89 -0.14
C LEU A 378 23.95 -28.25 -0.75
N GLY A 379 24.62 -29.35 -0.36
CA GLY A 379 24.34 -30.70 -0.92
C GLY A 379 24.70 -30.84 -2.39
N MET A 380 25.57 -29.98 -2.93
CA MET A 380 25.97 -29.96 -4.35
C MET A 380 27.15 -30.91 -4.58
N LYS A 381 27.15 -31.59 -5.73
CA LYS A 381 28.30 -32.43 -6.17
C LYS A 381 29.38 -31.52 -6.74
N MET A 382 30.62 -31.72 -6.30
CA MET A 382 31.76 -31.04 -6.91
C MET A 382 31.94 -31.46 -8.38
N PRO A 383 32.22 -30.47 -9.26
CA PRO A 383 32.69 -30.83 -10.61
C PRO A 383 33.99 -31.64 -10.50
N ARG A 384 34.07 -32.77 -11.21
CA ARG A 384 35.31 -33.55 -11.30
C ARG A 384 36.33 -32.67 -12.01
N GLY A 385 37.39 -32.28 -11.32
CA GLY A 385 38.53 -31.63 -11.93
C GLY A 385 39.12 -32.58 -12.95
N ASP A 386 39.33 -32.06 -14.14
CA ASP A 386 40.27 -32.69 -15.09
C ASP A 386 41.67 -32.54 -14.48
N ASP A 387 42.32 -33.69 -14.20
CA ASP A 387 43.74 -33.81 -13.88
C ASP A 387 44.58 -33.47 -15.11
#